data_1fa30db044b64bad27175a7c7f6cddf1
#
_entry.id   1fa30db044b64bad27175a7c7f6cddf1
#
_cell.length_a   1.000
_cell.length_b   1.000
_cell.length_c   1.000
_cell.angle_alpha   90.00
_cell.angle_beta   90.00
_cell.angle_gamma   90.00
#
_symmetry.space_group_name_H-M   'P 1'
#
loop_
_entity.id
_entity.type
_entity.pdbx_description
1 polymer ?
#
loop_
_entity_poly.entity_id
_entity_poly.type
_entity_poly.pdbx_seq_one_letter_code
_entity_poly.pdbx_strand_id
1 'polypeptide(L)'
;MNIYDIAKEAGVSIATVSRVINNKGYVSEKTRQKIEAVMSKSEYQPSAIARGLANGSMKTVAVFAVDVRVPHYAMTSYIIEQKLSDLGYMVVLCNTGEDISNWRRYLQTMAERKVDGIIMTGSIYNKLEGDDILEIMKDIPIVLANGHLNRPNCHSVLVDEGRGIELATAHLYERGHHRLAYINDKNTESAERKMSGFIRQMKVLGVPEPEVDIYETEYGLDGGSSIALKLSAKGYDGMVFGEDLTAVGAMNELRRTGVQIPKEMGITGCNNSEYATICRPALTSINNKGNILAGLTSDLLVDLIEKRRETAELVILPELVVRETT
;
A
#
# COMPACT_ATOMS: atom_id res chain seq x y z
N MET A 1 17.54 -36.02 -11.90
CA MET A 1 16.69 -36.60 -12.93
C MET A 1 15.82 -35.52 -13.53
N ASN A 2 15.51 -35.52 -14.81
CA ASN A 2 14.70 -34.52 -15.47
C ASN A 2 13.46 -35.16 -16.13
N ILE A 3 12.54 -34.38 -16.73
CA ILE A 3 11.28 -34.89 -17.30
C ILE A 3 11.51 -35.89 -18.42
N TYR A 4 12.61 -35.78 -19.17
CA TYR A 4 12.96 -36.73 -20.26
C TYR A 4 13.34 -38.09 -19.67
N ASP A 5 14.08 -38.10 -18.55
CA ASP A 5 14.49 -39.33 -17.88
C ASP A 5 13.28 -40.08 -17.32
N ILE A 6 12.32 -39.37 -16.73
CA ILE A 6 11.06 -39.94 -16.22
C ILE A 6 10.23 -40.53 -17.35
N ALA A 7 10.11 -39.83 -18.48
CA ALA A 7 9.36 -40.32 -19.63
C ALA A 7 9.99 -41.62 -20.16
N LYS A 8 11.32 -41.68 -20.24
CA LYS A 8 12.09 -42.85 -20.65
C LYS A 8 11.89 -44.04 -19.70
N GLU A 9 12.04 -43.82 -18.38
CA GLU A 9 11.92 -44.85 -17.35
C GLU A 9 10.48 -45.37 -17.23
N ALA A 10 9.49 -44.44 -17.30
CA ALA A 10 8.07 -44.82 -17.31
C ALA A 10 7.58 -45.39 -18.66
N GLY A 11 8.39 -45.35 -19.73
CA GLY A 11 8.02 -45.86 -21.07
C GLY A 11 6.83 -45.10 -21.67
N VAL A 12 6.75 -43.78 -21.49
CA VAL A 12 5.66 -42.92 -22.00
C VAL A 12 6.23 -41.68 -22.67
N SER A 13 5.39 -40.91 -23.35
CA SER A 13 5.81 -39.65 -23.94
C SER A 13 6.01 -38.57 -22.87
N ILE A 14 6.87 -37.57 -23.12
CA ILE A 14 7.05 -36.38 -22.28
C ILE A 14 5.72 -35.66 -22.08
N ALA A 15 4.87 -35.59 -23.11
CA ALA A 15 3.53 -35.00 -23.04
C ALA A 15 2.64 -35.75 -22.03
N THR A 16 2.76 -37.06 -21.90
CA THR A 16 2.02 -37.87 -20.93
C THR A 16 2.51 -37.58 -19.50
N VAL A 17 3.83 -37.49 -19.29
CA VAL A 17 4.42 -37.08 -17.99
C VAL A 17 3.95 -35.68 -17.63
N SER A 18 4.01 -34.73 -18.56
CA SER A 18 3.56 -33.34 -18.33
C SER A 18 2.07 -33.29 -17.95
N ARG A 19 1.22 -34.10 -18.56
CA ARG A 19 -0.22 -34.19 -18.19
C ARG A 19 -0.42 -34.70 -16.77
N VAL A 20 0.36 -35.68 -16.32
CA VAL A 20 0.30 -36.17 -14.94
C VAL A 20 0.77 -35.11 -13.95
N ILE A 21 1.93 -34.49 -14.22
CA ILE A 21 2.51 -33.44 -13.36
C ILE A 21 1.55 -32.24 -13.20
N ASN A 22 0.90 -31.82 -14.28
CA ASN A 22 0.03 -30.65 -14.32
C ASN A 22 -1.45 -30.98 -14.08
N ASN A 23 -1.77 -32.22 -13.83
CA ASN A 23 -3.14 -32.71 -13.64
C ASN A 23 -4.11 -32.31 -14.79
N LYS A 24 -3.60 -32.20 -16.01
CA LYS A 24 -4.34 -31.77 -17.21
C LYS A 24 -4.55 -32.91 -18.19
N GLY A 25 -5.78 -33.02 -18.69
CA GLY A 25 -6.16 -34.07 -19.70
C GLY A 25 -6.26 -35.47 -19.12
N TYR A 26 -6.77 -36.41 -19.96
CA TYR A 26 -6.97 -37.79 -19.55
C TYR A 26 -5.66 -38.58 -19.60
N VAL A 27 -5.31 -39.23 -18.50
CA VAL A 27 -4.25 -40.24 -18.41
C VAL A 27 -4.82 -41.41 -17.61
N SER A 28 -4.67 -42.66 -18.12
CA SER A 28 -5.19 -43.83 -17.41
C SER A 28 -4.55 -43.95 -16.01
N GLU A 29 -5.29 -44.44 -15.04
CA GLU A 29 -4.83 -44.60 -13.66
C GLU A 29 -3.54 -45.44 -13.58
N LYS A 30 -3.47 -46.50 -14.34
CA LYS A 30 -2.28 -47.38 -14.45
C LYS A 30 -1.04 -46.60 -14.93
N THR A 31 -1.22 -45.70 -15.91
CA THR A 31 -0.12 -44.87 -16.44
C THR A 31 0.27 -43.78 -15.43
N ARG A 32 -0.70 -43.18 -14.75
CA ARG A 32 -0.48 -42.19 -13.68
C ARG A 32 0.36 -42.80 -12.57
N GLN A 33 -0.07 -43.93 -12.00
CA GLN A 33 0.66 -44.59 -10.91
C GLN A 33 2.08 -45.01 -11.34
N LYS A 34 2.31 -45.42 -12.57
CA LYS A 34 3.63 -45.74 -13.08
C LYS A 34 4.55 -44.52 -13.09
N ILE A 35 4.05 -43.36 -13.54
CA ILE A 35 4.81 -42.11 -13.58
C ILE A 35 5.10 -41.62 -12.15
N GLU A 36 4.12 -41.64 -11.26
CA GLU A 36 4.25 -41.22 -9.85
C GLU A 36 5.26 -42.09 -9.09
N ALA A 37 5.27 -43.41 -9.38
CA ALA A 37 6.25 -44.34 -8.79
C ALA A 37 7.69 -44.02 -9.25
N VAL A 38 7.91 -43.68 -10.51
CA VAL A 38 9.23 -43.25 -11.02
C VAL A 38 9.63 -41.92 -10.41
N MET A 39 8.71 -40.95 -10.32
CA MET A 39 8.97 -39.65 -9.72
C MET A 39 9.35 -39.78 -8.23
N SER A 40 8.59 -40.59 -7.47
CA SER A 40 8.86 -40.81 -6.05
C SER A 40 10.22 -41.49 -5.82
N LYS A 41 10.55 -42.51 -6.61
CA LYS A 41 11.83 -43.23 -6.51
C LYS A 41 13.04 -42.34 -6.84
N SER A 42 12.86 -41.37 -7.71
CA SER A 42 13.93 -40.48 -8.16
C SER A 42 14.01 -39.16 -7.42
N GLU A 43 13.20 -38.93 -6.37
CA GLU A 43 13.05 -37.64 -5.65
C GLU A 43 12.84 -36.45 -6.64
N TYR A 44 12.24 -36.73 -7.78
CA TYR A 44 12.03 -35.72 -8.80
C TYR A 44 10.97 -34.70 -8.35
N GLN A 45 11.41 -33.47 -8.21
CA GLN A 45 10.50 -32.35 -8.03
C GLN A 45 10.33 -31.59 -9.36
N PRO A 46 9.11 -31.48 -9.88
CA PRO A 46 8.85 -30.71 -11.09
C PRO A 46 9.31 -29.25 -10.91
N SER A 47 10.12 -28.76 -11.83
CA SER A 47 10.57 -27.36 -11.83
C SER A 47 9.37 -26.42 -11.81
N ALA A 48 9.32 -25.50 -10.83
CA ALA A 48 8.29 -24.45 -10.75
C ALA A 48 8.25 -23.59 -12.04
N ILE A 49 9.44 -23.32 -12.61
CA ILE A 49 9.57 -22.58 -13.87
C ILE A 49 8.93 -23.36 -15.03
N ALA A 50 9.20 -24.67 -15.14
CA ALA A 50 8.62 -25.50 -16.21
C ALA A 50 7.10 -25.62 -16.08
N ARG A 51 6.58 -25.72 -14.86
CA ARG A 51 5.14 -25.67 -14.59
C ARG A 51 4.54 -24.32 -14.94
N GLY A 52 5.19 -23.23 -14.54
CA GLY A 52 4.76 -21.88 -14.84
C GLY A 52 4.64 -21.61 -16.33
N LEU A 53 5.67 -21.98 -17.10
CA LEU A 53 5.65 -21.87 -18.57
C LEU A 53 4.54 -22.69 -19.20
N ALA A 54 4.30 -23.92 -18.73
CA ALA A 54 3.24 -24.79 -19.24
C ALA A 54 1.82 -24.32 -18.89
N ASN A 55 1.66 -23.63 -17.76
CA ASN A 55 0.37 -23.14 -17.27
C ASN A 55 0.10 -21.69 -17.63
N GLY A 56 1.09 -20.94 -18.16
CA GLY A 56 0.98 -19.53 -18.47
C GLY A 56 0.94 -18.61 -17.24
N SER A 57 1.34 -19.14 -16.05
CA SER A 57 1.39 -18.37 -14.80
C SER A 57 2.54 -18.87 -13.94
N MET A 58 3.38 -17.97 -13.46
CA MET A 58 4.50 -18.24 -12.55
C MET A 58 4.05 -18.32 -11.09
N LYS A 59 2.79 -18.03 -10.81
CA LYS A 59 2.25 -17.83 -9.45
C LYS A 59 3.14 -16.92 -8.61
N THR A 60 3.57 -15.80 -9.21
CA THR A 60 4.48 -14.83 -8.60
C THR A 60 3.95 -13.43 -8.79
N VAL A 61 3.86 -12.68 -7.71
CA VAL A 61 3.41 -11.28 -7.67
C VAL A 61 4.53 -10.42 -7.10
N ALA A 62 4.76 -9.25 -7.69
CA ALA A 62 5.66 -8.25 -7.13
C ALA A 62 4.89 -7.22 -6.29
N VAL A 63 5.42 -6.85 -5.13
CA VAL A 63 4.90 -5.79 -4.27
C VAL A 63 5.94 -4.69 -4.14
N PHE A 64 5.62 -3.50 -4.61
CA PHE A 64 6.47 -2.32 -4.55
C PHE A 64 6.09 -1.49 -3.33
N ALA A 65 7.01 -1.35 -2.40
CA ALA A 65 6.91 -0.47 -1.25
C ALA A 65 8.01 0.59 -1.32
N VAL A 66 7.66 1.82 -1.01
CA VAL A 66 8.62 2.94 -1.05
C VAL A 66 9.71 2.75 -0.01
N ASP A 67 9.31 2.54 1.24
CA ASP A 67 10.23 2.30 2.35
C ASP A 67 9.56 1.40 3.41
N VAL A 68 10.01 0.16 3.48
CA VAL A 68 9.48 -0.82 4.45
C VAL A 68 9.82 -0.51 5.91
N ARG A 69 10.60 0.51 6.20
CA ARG A 69 10.83 1.01 7.57
C ARG A 69 9.67 1.88 8.06
N VAL A 70 8.85 2.39 7.15
CA VAL A 70 7.67 3.19 7.49
C VAL A 70 6.50 2.25 7.81
N PRO A 71 5.90 2.34 9.01
CA PRO A 71 4.96 1.35 9.53
C PRO A 71 3.78 1.03 8.60
N HIS A 72 3.18 2.02 7.94
CA HIS A 72 2.05 1.75 7.06
C HIS A 72 2.45 0.97 5.81
N TYR A 73 3.64 1.20 5.21
CA TYR A 73 4.14 0.40 4.09
C TYR A 73 4.50 -1.03 4.53
N ALA A 74 5.14 -1.15 5.71
CA ALA A 74 5.48 -2.46 6.28
C ALA A 74 4.22 -3.30 6.52
N MET A 75 3.23 -2.73 7.22
CA MET A 75 1.98 -3.43 7.55
C MET A 75 1.17 -3.76 6.29
N THR A 76 1.05 -2.83 5.35
CA THR A 76 0.35 -3.07 4.07
C THR A 76 1.02 -4.21 3.30
N SER A 77 2.37 -4.20 3.18
CA SER A 77 3.12 -5.25 2.49
C SER A 77 2.97 -6.61 3.18
N TYR A 78 3.00 -6.64 4.51
CA TYR A 78 2.80 -7.85 5.30
C TYR A 78 1.41 -8.48 5.04
N ILE A 79 0.35 -7.69 5.10
CA ILE A 79 -1.02 -8.18 4.88
C ILE A 79 -1.20 -8.68 3.44
N ILE A 80 -0.66 -7.96 2.46
CA ILE A 80 -0.68 -8.36 1.04
C ILE A 80 0.05 -9.70 0.88
N GLU A 81 1.25 -9.83 1.45
CA GLU A 81 2.06 -11.05 1.35
C GLU A 81 1.32 -12.25 1.95
N GLN A 82 0.81 -12.15 3.19
CA GLN A 82 0.06 -13.22 3.82
C GLN A 82 -1.12 -13.66 2.96
N LYS A 83 -1.93 -12.71 2.48
CA LYS A 83 -3.12 -13.02 1.70
C LYS A 83 -2.79 -13.67 0.35
N LEU A 84 -1.79 -13.18 -0.36
CA LEU A 84 -1.35 -13.76 -1.64
C LEU A 84 -0.68 -15.13 -1.45
N SER A 85 0.07 -15.32 -0.36
CA SER A 85 0.68 -16.60 0.01
C SER A 85 -0.38 -17.66 0.28
N ASP A 86 -1.45 -17.32 1.02
CA ASP A 86 -2.59 -18.21 1.26
C ASP A 86 -3.30 -18.64 -0.05
N LEU A 87 -3.26 -17.78 -1.07
CA LEU A 87 -3.78 -18.07 -2.42
C LEU A 87 -2.76 -18.78 -3.32
N GLY A 88 -1.60 -19.17 -2.78
CA GLY A 88 -0.55 -19.92 -3.49
C GLY A 88 0.32 -19.09 -4.41
N TYR A 89 0.37 -17.76 -4.23
CA TYR A 89 1.31 -16.88 -4.92
C TYR A 89 2.59 -16.68 -4.10
N MET A 90 3.73 -16.70 -4.76
CA MET A 90 5.00 -16.22 -4.22
C MET A 90 5.03 -14.69 -4.34
N VAL A 91 5.36 -14.00 -3.26
CA VAL A 91 5.49 -12.55 -3.25
C VAL A 91 6.96 -12.12 -3.32
N VAL A 92 7.28 -11.24 -4.25
CA VAL A 92 8.58 -10.56 -4.35
C VAL A 92 8.42 -9.14 -3.85
N LEU A 93 8.88 -8.87 -2.64
CA LEU A 93 8.86 -7.53 -2.06
C LEU A 93 10.02 -6.70 -2.60
N CYS A 94 9.71 -5.56 -3.20
CA CYS A 94 10.66 -4.59 -3.75
C CYS A 94 10.62 -3.31 -2.91
N ASN A 95 11.69 -3.03 -2.15
CA ASN A 95 11.87 -1.75 -1.48
C ASN A 95 12.46 -0.76 -2.46
N THR A 96 11.63 0.13 -3.03
CA THR A 96 11.98 0.85 -4.27
C THR A 96 12.61 2.21 -4.04
N GLY A 97 12.42 2.83 -2.87
CA GLY A 97 12.73 4.23 -2.66
C GLY A 97 11.84 5.16 -3.49
N GLU A 98 12.22 6.41 -3.60
CA GLU A 98 11.47 7.48 -4.29
C GLU A 98 12.04 7.81 -5.69
N ASP A 99 13.12 7.16 -6.10
CA ASP A 99 13.77 7.40 -7.38
C ASP A 99 13.10 6.61 -8.51
N ILE A 100 12.58 7.32 -9.50
CA ILE A 100 11.92 6.74 -10.69
C ILE A 100 12.85 5.80 -11.44
N SER A 101 14.16 6.05 -11.47
CA SER A 101 15.11 5.18 -12.14
C SER A 101 15.17 3.78 -11.51
N ASN A 102 15.02 3.69 -10.19
CA ASN A 102 14.88 2.43 -9.48
C ASN A 102 13.56 1.73 -9.84
N TRP A 103 12.46 2.48 -9.91
CA TRP A 103 11.16 1.92 -10.28
C TRP A 103 11.19 1.30 -11.66
N ARG A 104 11.76 2.00 -12.65
CA ARG A 104 11.96 1.49 -14.01
C ARG A 104 12.75 0.18 -14.03
N ARG A 105 13.87 0.13 -13.29
CA ARG A 105 14.70 -1.08 -13.19
C ARG A 105 13.94 -2.26 -12.57
N TYR A 106 13.18 -2.02 -11.51
CA TYR A 106 12.34 -3.07 -10.90
C TYR A 106 11.24 -3.54 -11.85
N LEU A 107 10.53 -2.63 -12.51
CA LEU A 107 9.49 -2.98 -13.48
C LEU A 107 10.05 -3.83 -14.63
N GLN A 108 11.17 -3.42 -15.22
CA GLN A 108 11.83 -4.20 -16.25
C GLN A 108 12.22 -5.60 -15.76
N THR A 109 12.82 -5.70 -14.57
CA THR A 109 13.19 -6.98 -13.97
C THR A 109 11.96 -7.87 -13.74
N MET A 110 10.82 -7.31 -13.31
CA MET A 110 9.59 -8.07 -13.09
C MET A 110 8.98 -8.55 -14.42
N ALA A 111 9.04 -7.73 -15.46
CA ALA A 111 8.63 -8.13 -16.82
C ALA A 111 9.46 -9.31 -17.34
N GLU A 112 10.79 -9.24 -17.21
CA GLU A 112 11.71 -10.31 -17.60
C GLU A 112 11.46 -11.61 -16.83
N ARG A 113 11.10 -11.51 -15.54
CA ARG A 113 10.74 -12.65 -14.67
C ARG A 113 9.32 -13.16 -14.91
N LYS A 114 8.52 -12.50 -15.74
CA LYS A 114 7.13 -12.86 -16.07
C LYS A 114 6.27 -13.00 -14.83
N VAL A 115 6.31 -12.02 -13.94
CA VAL A 115 5.39 -12.00 -12.80
C VAL A 115 3.95 -11.93 -13.30
N ASP A 116 3.02 -12.52 -12.55
CA ASP A 116 1.61 -12.56 -12.93
C ASP A 116 0.88 -11.24 -12.65
N GLY A 117 1.43 -10.41 -11.76
CA GLY A 117 0.87 -9.11 -11.42
C GLY A 117 1.76 -8.29 -10.51
N ILE A 118 1.43 -7.02 -10.36
CA ILE A 118 2.17 -6.07 -9.52
C ILE A 118 1.22 -5.30 -8.63
N ILE A 119 1.58 -5.12 -7.36
CA ILE A 119 0.97 -4.16 -6.45
C ILE A 119 1.98 -3.05 -6.17
N MET A 120 1.53 -1.80 -6.27
CA MET A 120 2.32 -0.62 -5.89
C MET A 120 1.65 0.08 -4.71
N THR A 121 2.37 0.29 -3.61
CA THR A 121 1.81 0.88 -2.39
C THR A 121 2.18 2.35 -2.25
N GLY A 122 1.18 3.23 -2.40
CA GLY A 122 1.31 4.68 -2.26
C GLY A 122 1.15 5.49 -3.54
N SER A 123 0.65 6.71 -3.40
CA SER A 123 0.38 7.63 -4.50
C SER A 123 1.63 8.21 -5.17
N ILE A 124 2.81 7.99 -4.62
CA ILE A 124 4.06 8.45 -5.21
C ILE A 124 4.31 7.82 -6.60
N TYR A 125 3.80 6.61 -6.82
CA TYR A 125 3.91 5.91 -8.11
C TYR A 125 3.06 6.55 -9.21
N ASN A 126 2.17 7.50 -8.89
CA ASN A 126 1.46 8.31 -9.87
C ASN A 126 2.43 9.11 -10.76
N LYS A 127 3.66 9.36 -10.28
CA LYS A 127 4.75 9.96 -11.08
C LYS A 127 5.19 9.13 -12.28
N LEU A 128 4.75 7.86 -12.38
CA LEU A 128 4.91 7.03 -13.58
C LEU A 128 3.89 7.37 -14.68
N GLU A 129 2.94 8.27 -14.44
CA GLU A 129 1.97 8.67 -15.46
C GLU A 129 2.70 9.25 -16.68
N GLY A 130 2.40 8.68 -17.85
CA GLY A 130 3.09 9.04 -19.11
C GLY A 130 4.46 8.37 -19.32
N ASP A 131 4.95 7.58 -18.37
CA ASP A 131 6.24 6.89 -18.50
C ASP A 131 6.15 5.71 -19.48
N ASP A 132 7.12 5.59 -20.37
CA ASP A 132 7.20 4.56 -21.41
C ASP A 132 7.45 3.15 -20.85
N ILE A 133 7.99 3.02 -19.62
CA ILE A 133 8.18 1.73 -18.95
C ILE A 133 6.86 0.96 -18.79
N LEU A 134 5.74 1.66 -18.69
CA LEU A 134 4.43 1.04 -18.55
C LEU A 134 3.98 0.29 -19.82
N GLU A 135 4.55 0.59 -20.98
CA GLU A 135 4.28 -0.17 -22.22
C GLU A 135 4.83 -1.61 -22.16
N ILE A 136 5.96 -1.80 -21.48
CA ILE A 136 6.54 -3.13 -21.26
C ILE A 136 5.63 -3.98 -20.35
N MET A 137 4.85 -3.31 -19.50
CA MET A 137 3.95 -3.92 -18.52
C MET A 137 2.51 -4.10 -19.02
N LYS A 138 2.18 -3.73 -20.24
CA LYS A 138 0.79 -3.66 -20.75
C LYS A 138 -0.04 -4.94 -20.58
N ASP A 139 0.59 -6.10 -20.58
CA ASP A 139 -0.07 -7.41 -20.43
C ASP A 139 -0.07 -7.91 -18.97
N ILE A 140 0.51 -7.16 -18.03
CA ILE A 140 0.61 -7.50 -16.61
C ILE A 140 -0.31 -6.56 -15.83
N PRO A 141 -1.31 -7.08 -15.08
CA PRO A 141 -2.15 -6.24 -14.26
C PRO A 141 -1.36 -5.58 -13.12
N ILE A 142 -1.59 -4.29 -12.95
CA ILE A 142 -1.00 -3.47 -11.89
C ILE A 142 -2.14 -2.93 -11.03
N VAL A 143 -2.07 -3.13 -9.70
CA VAL A 143 -3.00 -2.53 -8.76
C VAL A 143 -2.26 -1.56 -7.84
N LEU A 144 -2.74 -0.32 -7.78
CA LEU A 144 -2.20 0.70 -6.88
C LEU A 144 -3.03 0.74 -5.60
N ALA A 145 -2.35 0.53 -4.48
CA ALA A 145 -2.90 0.76 -3.15
C ALA A 145 -2.70 2.24 -2.79
N ASN A 146 -3.77 3.01 -2.86
CA ASN A 146 -3.82 4.46 -2.63
C ASN A 146 -3.05 5.31 -3.66
N GLY A 147 -2.98 4.83 -4.91
CA GLY A 147 -2.44 5.53 -6.06
C GLY A 147 -3.32 5.33 -7.30
N HIS A 148 -3.02 6.05 -8.39
CA HIS A 148 -3.74 5.97 -9.64
C HIS A 148 -2.81 6.14 -10.84
N LEU A 149 -3.03 5.34 -11.91
CA LEU A 149 -2.39 5.49 -13.21
C LEU A 149 -3.46 5.29 -14.29
N ASN A 150 -3.56 6.22 -15.22
CA ASN A 150 -4.55 6.18 -16.30
C ASN A 150 -4.08 5.26 -17.45
N ARG A 151 -4.06 3.95 -17.21
CA ARG A 151 -3.68 2.91 -18.17
C ARG A 151 -4.65 1.73 -18.10
N PRO A 152 -4.93 1.05 -19.22
CA PRO A 152 -5.92 -0.05 -19.25
C PRO A 152 -5.62 -1.21 -18.31
N ASN A 153 -4.34 -1.48 -18.02
CA ASN A 153 -3.89 -2.55 -17.13
C ASN A 153 -3.61 -2.08 -15.69
N CYS A 154 -3.86 -0.80 -15.38
CA CYS A 154 -3.67 -0.22 -14.06
C CYS A 154 -5.02 0.00 -13.38
N HIS A 155 -5.13 -0.42 -12.13
CA HIS A 155 -6.35 -0.39 -11.34
C HIS A 155 -6.05 0.17 -9.97
N SER A 156 -7.06 0.67 -9.25
CA SER A 156 -6.83 1.43 -8.02
C SER A 156 -7.75 0.97 -6.90
N VAL A 157 -7.19 0.90 -5.69
CA VAL A 157 -7.93 0.92 -4.44
C VAL A 157 -7.49 2.17 -3.69
N LEU A 158 -8.37 3.15 -3.59
CA LEU A 158 -8.10 4.48 -3.03
C LEU A 158 -8.67 4.60 -1.61
N VAL A 159 -8.12 5.53 -0.84
CA VAL A 159 -8.69 6.03 0.39
C VAL A 159 -9.12 7.48 0.19
N ASP A 160 -10.32 7.85 0.62
CA ASP A 160 -10.75 9.25 0.63
C ASP A 160 -10.09 10.02 1.79
N GLU A 161 -8.79 10.24 1.65
CA GLU A 161 -7.96 10.89 2.67
C GLU A 161 -8.41 12.33 2.94
N GLY A 162 -8.92 13.02 1.91
CA GLY A 162 -9.50 14.35 2.06
C GLY A 162 -10.67 14.34 3.04
N ARG A 163 -11.57 13.36 2.93
CA ARG A 163 -12.67 13.18 3.87
C ARG A 163 -12.17 12.90 5.29
N GLY A 164 -11.09 12.15 5.44
CA GLY A 164 -10.47 11.91 6.74
C GLY A 164 -10.03 13.20 7.42
N ILE A 165 -9.34 14.07 6.67
CA ILE A 165 -8.89 15.38 7.17
C ILE A 165 -10.08 16.31 7.47
N GLU A 166 -11.13 16.28 6.66
CA GLU A 166 -12.38 17.01 6.96
C GLU A 166 -12.94 16.61 8.34
N LEU A 167 -13.03 15.31 8.62
CA LEU A 167 -13.51 14.80 9.92
C LEU A 167 -12.62 15.27 11.09
N ALA A 168 -11.30 15.21 10.95
CA ALA A 168 -10.36 15.63 11.99
C ALA A 168 -10.45 17.15 12.27
N THR A 169 -10.56 17.94 11.19
CA THR A 169 -10.68 19.40 11.27
C THR A 169 -11.99 19.82 11.93
N ALA A 170 -13.12 19.22 11.49
CA ALA A 170 -14.43 19.48 12.09
C ALA A 170 -14.44 19.13 13.59
N HIS A 171 -13.86 17.98 13.94
CA HIS A 171 -13.78 17.52 15.32
C HIS A 171 -13.01 18.49 16.22
N LEU A 172 -11.84 18.98 15.80
CA LEU A 172 -11.08 19.98 16.56
C LEU A 172 -11.90 21.25 16.78
N TYR A 173 -12.59 21.73 15.72
CA TYR A 173 -13.43 22.91 15.80
C TYR A 173 -14.59 22.72 16.79
N GLU A 174 -15.26 21.58 16.75
CA GLU A 174 -16.35 21.21 17.69
C GLU A 174 -15.85 21.10 19.15
N ARG A 175 -14.56 20.79 19.35
CA ARG A 175 -13.91 20.74 20.67
C ARG A 175 -13.48 22.11 21.18
N GLY A 176 -13.67 23.17 20.41
CA GLY A 176 -13.40 24.55 20.80
C GLY A 176 -12.05 25.09 20.33
N HIS A 177 -11.35 24.36 19.45
CA HIS A 177 -10.12 24.85 18.81
C HIS A 177 -10.49 25.55 17.49
N HIS A 178 -10.29 26.84 17.41
CA HIS A 178 -10.79 27.65 16.30
C HIS A 178 -9.68 28.23 15.41
N ARG A 179 -8.45 28.34 15.90
CA ARG A 179 -7.28 28.71 15.10
C ARG A 179 -6.51 27.48 14.69
N LEU A 180 -6.98 26.86 13.62
CA LEU A 180 -6.44 25.58 13.13
C LEU A 180 -5.36 25.81 12.07
N ALA A 181 -4.31 24.98 12.09
CA ALA A 181 -3.32 24.87 11.04
C ALA A 181 -3.21 23.43 10.53
N TYR A 182 -3.05 23.27 9.21
CA TYR A 182 -2.70 21.99 8.61
C TYR A 182 -1.18 21.90 8.41
N ILE A 183 -0.60 20.78 8.77
CA ILE A 183 0.82 20.52 8.64
C ILE A 183 1.06 19.43 7.60
N ASN A 184 1.68 19.84 6.50
CA ASN A 184 2.07 18.96 5.40
C ASN A 184 3.54 18.56 5.54
N ASP A 185 3.81 17.26 5.50
CA ASP A 185 5.16 16.69 5.63
C ASP A 185 5.55 15.75 4.47
N LYS A 186 4.75 15.75 3.39
CA LYS A 186 4.97 14.95 2.18
C LYS A 186 4.65 15.74 0.92
N ASN A 187 5.33 15.39 -0.16
CA ASN A 187 5.05 15.93 -1.50
C ASN A 187 4.54 14.80 -2.41
N THR A 188 3.28 14.43 -2.22
CA THR A 188 2.60 13.36 -2.96
C THR A 188 1.16 13.76 -3.25
N GLU A 189 0.52 13.12 -4.22
CA GLU A 189 -0.91 13.35 -4.50
C GLU A 189 -1.80 13.03 -3.28
N SER A 190 -1.43 12.03 -2.45
CA SER A 190 -2.07 11.78 -1.16
C SER A 190 -2.02 13.02 -0.25
N ALA A 191 -0.86 13.69 -0.16
CA ALA A 191 -0.72 14.92 0.61
C ALA A 191 -1.59 16.05 0.05
N GLU A 192 -1.69 16.19 -1.27
CA GLU A 192 -2.56 17.16 -1.92
C GLU A 192 -4.06 16.89 -1.63
N ARG A 193 -4.49 15.61 -1.65
CA ARG A 193 -5.86 15.23 -1.28
C ARG A 193 -6.18 15.59 0.17
N LYS A 194 -5.24 15.31 1.10
CA LYS A 194 -5.35 15.67 2.52
C LYS A 194 -5.47 17.19 2.71
N MET A 195 -4.56 17.94 2.12
CA MET A 195 -4.55 19.41 2.15
C MET A 195 -5.84 20.00 1.59
N SER A 196 -6.32 19.50 0.47
CA SER A 196 -7.60 19.91 -0.13
C SER A 196 -8.79 19.63 0.80
N GLY A 197 -8.76 18.52 1.56
CA GLY A 197 -9.76 18.22 2.59
C GLY A 197 -9.77 19.27 3.71
N PHE A 198 -8.61 19.68 4.19
CA PHE A 198 -8.50 20.75 5.19
C PHE A 198 -9.10 22.07 4.67
N ILE A 199 -8.69 22.50 3.47
CA ILE A 199 -9.21 23.73 2.85
C ILE A 199 -10.73 23.70 2.72
N ARG A 200 -11.28 22.59 2.21
CA ARG A 200 -12.75 22.43 2.08
C ARG A 200 -13.46 22.56 3.43
N GLN A 201 -12.93 21.92 4.48
CA GLN A 201 -13.56 21.97 5.79
C GLN A 201 -13.44 23.34 6.43
N MET A 202 -12.31 24.02 6.32
CA MET A 202 -12.15 25.41 6.82
C MET A 202 -13.13 26.36 6.12
N LYS A 203 -13.35 26.19 4.82
CA LYS A 203 -14.37 26.96 4.09
C LYS A 203 -15.79 26.69 4.61
N VAL A 204 -16.13 25.44 4.93
CA VAL A 204 -17.42 25.08 5.58
C VAL A 204 -17.55 25.77 6.94
N LEU A 205 -16.46 25.93 7.68
CA LEU A 205 -16.42 26.60 8.97
C LEU A 205 -16.38 28.14 8.87
N GLY A 206 -16.46 28.69 7.65
CA GLY A 206 -16.55 30.13 7.40
C GLY A 206 -15.21 30.84 7.28
N VAL A 207 -14.09 30.12 7.21
CA VAL A 207 -12.75 30.69 6.97
C VAL A 207 -12.51 30.79 5.46
N PRO A 208 -12.27 31.98 4.89
CA PRO A 208 -11.96 32.14 3.47
C PRO A 208 -10.67 31.43 3.06
N GLU A 209 -10.62 30.86 1.87
CA GLU A 209 -9.46 30.10 1.39
C GLU A 209 -8.10 30.84 1.48
N PRO A 210 -8.01 32.16 1.18
CA PRO A 210 -6.75 32.90 1.35
C PRO A 210 -6.25 33.00 2.82
N GLU A 211 -7.13 32.73 3.79
CA GLU A 211 -6.84 32.78 5.22
C GLU A 211 -6.60 31.39 5.83
N VAL A 212 -6.62 30.35 4.99
CA VAL A 212 -6.38 28.97 5.45
C VAL A 212 -4.88 28.75 5.67
N ASP A 213 -4.54 28.36 6.86
CA ASP A 213 -3.16 28.22 7.32
C ASP A 213 -2.61 26.81 7.06
N ILE A 214 -1.75 26.71 6.06
CA ILE A 214 -1.04 25.49 5.67
C ILE A 214 0.45 25.70 5.86
N TYR A 215 1.10 24.76 6.54
CA TYR A 215 2.53 24.80 6.81
C TYR A 215 3.22 23.54 6.35
N GLU A 216 4.42 23.70 5.81
CA GLU A 216 5.27 22.59 5.42
C GLU A 216 6.35 22.32 6.46
N THR A 217 6.67 21.04 6.66
CA THR A 217 7.76 20.59 7.52
C THR A 217 8.37 19.29 6.99
N GLU A 218 9.47 18.87 7.56
CA GLU A 218 10.04 17.55 7.29
C GLU A 218 9.23 16.45 7.99
N TYR A 219 9.19 15.27 7.38
CA TYR A 219 8.55 14.09 7.96
C TYR A 219 9.27 13.65 9.25
N GLY A 220 8.50 13.32 10.27
CA GLY A 220 8.98 12.68 11.48
C GLY A 220 9.12 13.60 12.70
N LEU A 221 9.78 13.09 13.73
CA LEU A 221 9.81 13.74 15.04
C LEU A 221 10.41 15.14 15.01
N ASP A 222 11.52 15.32 14.31
CA ASP A 222 12.23 16.59 14.24
C ASP A 222 11.43 17.67 13.50
N GLY A 223 10.80 17.30 12.40
CA GLY A 223 9.90 18.20 11.67
C GLY A 223 8.71 18.63 12.52
N GLY A 224 8.08 17.68 13.21
CA GLY A 224 6.99 17.96 14.14
C GLY A 224 7.41 18.89 15.28
N SER A 225 8.55 18.62 15.90
CA SER A 225 9.10 19.47 16.99
C SER A 225 9.38 20.89 16.51
N SER A 226 10.00 21.03 15.34
CA SER A 226 10.36 22.34 14.76
C SER A 226 9.14 23.21 14.48
N ILE A 227 8.08 22.65 13.89
CA ILE A 227 6.90 23.41 13.49
C ILE A 227 6.01 23.77 14.70
N ALA A 228 5.94 22.91 15.72
CA ALA A 228 5.03 23.05 16.85
C ALA A 228 5.26 24.34 17.64
N LEU A 229 6.51 24.67 17.99
CA LEU A 229 6.85 25.90 18.71
C LEU A 229 6.51 27.16 17.90
N LYS A 230 6.79 27.10 16.59
CA LYS A 230 6.50 28.21 15.69
C LYS A 230 5.00 28.52 15.64
N LEU A 231 4.16 27.48 15.59
CA LEU A 231 2.71 27.66 15.50
C LEU A 231 2.09 28.04 16.85
N SER A 232 2.56 27.43 17.95
CA SER A 232 2.13 27.82 19.30
C SER A 232 2.39 29.29 19.59
N ALA A 233 3.60 29.79 19.25
CA ALA A 233 3.95 31.21 19.40
C ALA A 233 3.11 32.14 18.52
N LYS A 234 2.53 31.69 17.44
CA LYS A 234 1.59 32.43 16.58
C LYS A 234 0.15 32.40 17.09
N GLY A 235 -0.13 31.65 18.16
CA GLY A 235 -1.44 31.57 18.81
C GLY A 235 -2.41 30.62 18.14
N TYR A 236 -1.93 29.59 17.39
CA TYR A 236 -2.78 28.47 16.99
C TYR A 236 -3.15 27.64 18.22
N ASP A 237 -4.38 27.12 18.22
CA ASP A 237 -4.92 26.28 19.28
C ASP A 237 -5.25 24.85 18.80
N GLY A 238 -5.12 24.58 17.48
CA GLY A 238 -5.28 23.24 16.92
C GLY A 238 -4.35 22.98 15.74
N MET A 239 -3.83 21.77 15.64
CA MET A 239 -2.95 21.30 14.57
C MET A 239 -3.44 19.99 13.99
N VAL A 240 -3.63 19.96 12.67
CA VAL A 240 -4.01 18.79 11.89
C VAL A 240 -2.79 18.31 11.10
N PHE A 241 -2.28 17.13 11.42
CA PHE A 241 -1.09 16.57 10.77
C PHE A 241 -1.45 15.55 9.70
N GLY A 242 -0.70 15.56 8.59
CA GLY A 242 -0.78 14.55 7.53
C GLY A 242 -0.26 13.17 7.94
N GLU A 243 0.54 13.09 9.04
CA GLU A 243 1.17 11.85 9.52
C GLU A 243 1.26 11.81 11.06
N ASP A 244 1.08 10.61 11.65
CA ASP A 244 1.12 10.42 13.11
C ASP A 244 2.50 10.70 13.72
N LEU A 245 3.59 10.28 13.06
CA LEU A 245 4.93 10.42 13.61
C LEU A 245 5.32 11.90 13.75
N THR A 246 4.95 12.72 12.77
CA THR A 246 5.16 14.17 12.79
C THR A 246 4.30 14.83 13.88
N ALA A 247 3.05 14.37 14.06
CA ALA A 247 2.20 14.82 15.15
C ALA A 247 2.80 14.50 16.54
N VAL A 248 3.36 13.31 16.71
CA VAL A 248 4.03 12.89 17.96
C VAL A 248 5.25 13.76 18.25
N GLY A 249 6.02 14.12 17.22
CA GLY A 249 7.13 15.07 17.36
C GLY A 249 6.67 16.44 17.92
N ALA A 250 5.59 16.96 17.35
CA ALA A 250 4.96 18.19 17.80
C ALA A 250 4.48 18.10 19.26
N MET A 251 3.78 17.02 19.60
CA MET A 251 3.28 16.78 20.98
C MET A 251 4.41 16.74 22.01
N ASN A 252 5.51 16.05 21.70
CA ASN A 252 6.65 15.93 22.60
C ASN A 252 7.24 17.30 22.89
N GLU A 253 7.41 18.14 21.89
CA GLU A 253 7.98 19.48 22.04
C GLU A 253 7.05 20.43 22.78
N LEU A 254 5.76 20.46 22.46
CA LEU A 254 4.77 21.27 23.16
C LEU A 254 4.69 20.92 24.64
N ARG A 255 4.68 19.64 24.99
CA ARG A 255 4.69 19.20 26.38
C ARG A 255 5.99 19.60 27.12
N ARG A 256 7.13 19.50 26.44
CA ARG A 256 8.42 19.95 27.01
C ARG A 256 8.42 21.44 27.36
N THR A 257 7.69 22.25 26.61
CA THR A 257 7.52 23.69 26.85
C THR A 257 6.35 24.05 27.79
N GLY A 258 5.61 23.03 28.27
CA GLY A 258 4.54 23.19 29.25
C GLY A 258 3.15 23.42 28.67
N VAL A 259 2.97 23.36 27.33
CA VAL A 259 1.66 23.51 26.70
C VAL A 259 0.80 22.29 27.03
N GLN A 260 -0.44 22.53 27.47
CA GLN A 260 -1.39 21.50 27.86
C GLN A 260 -2.16 20.99 26.65
N ILE A 261 -2.01 19.68 26.36
CA ILE A 261 -2.74 18.97 25.32
C ILE A 261 -3.81 18.11 26.01
N PRO A 262 -5.09 18.21 25.64
CA PRO A 262 -5.69 19.01 24.54
C PRO A 262 -6.09 20.44 24.96
N LYS A 263 -6.01 20.83 26.21
CA LYS A 263 -6.67 22.02 26.74
C LYS A 263 -6.27 23.35 26.04
N GLU A 264 -4.98 23.50 25.72
CA GLU A 264 -4.43 24.70 25.06
C GLU A 264 -4.14 24.44 23.59
N MET A 265 -3.89 23.17 23.23
CA MET A 265 -3.57 22.74 21.87
C MET A 265 -4.20 21.40 21.56
N GLY A 266 -5.17 21.36 20.66
CA GLY A 266 -5.71 20.14 20.09
C GLY A 266 -4.83 19.60 18.96
N ILE A 267 -4.61 18.29 18.91
CA ILE A 267 -3.74 17.69 17.88
C ILE A 267 -4.39 16.45 17.30
N THR A 268 -4.39 16.35 15.96
CA THR A 268 -4.79 15.14 15.25
C THR A 268 -3.70 14.67 14.29
N GLY A 269 -3.56 13.35 14.17
CA GLY A 269 -2.68 12.68 13.21
C GLY A 269 -3.43 11.97 12.10
N CYS A 270 -2.69 11.20 11.30
CA CYS A 270 -3.23 10.40 10.20
C CYS A 270 -2.48 9.07 10.08
N ASN A 271 -3.19 8.05 9.65
CA ASN A 271 -2.87 6.64 9.47
C ASN A 271 -3.21 5.73 10.65
N ASN A 272 -3.55 6.27 11.83
CA ASN A 272 -3.85 5.47 13.03
C ASN A 272 -2.79 4.38 13.29
N SER A 273 -1.53 4.78 13.15
CA SER A 273 -0.37 3.91 13.34
C SER A 273 -0.18 3.57 14.83
N GLU A 274 0.72 2.65 15.12
CA GLU A 274 1.10 2.33 16.50
C GLU A 274 1.61 3.56 17.28
N TYR A 275 2.22 4.54 16.61
CA TYR A 275 2.63 5.80 17.23
C TYR A 275 1.46 6.53 17.89
N ALA A 276 0.27 6.47 17.29
CA ALA A 276 -0.92 7.13 17.84
C ALA A 276 -1.40 6.47 19.15
N THR A 277 -1.08 5.22 19.39
CA THR A 277 -1.49 4.47 20.57
C THR A 277 -0.46 4.44 21.68
N ILE A 278 0.84 4.43 21.35
CA ILE A 278 1.92 4.31 22.33
C ILE A 278 2.35 5.68 22.91
N CYS A 279 2.10 6.80 22.21
CA CYS A 279 2.39 8.13 22.74
C CYS A 279 1.49 8.50 23.93
N ARG A 280 1.88 9.50 24.70
CA ARG A 280 1.08 10.03 25.83
C ARG A 280 1.08 11.58 25.81
N PRO A 281 -0.11 12.20 25.78
CA PRO A 281 -1.45 11.59 25.64
C PRO A 281 -1.59 10.78 24.34
N ALA A 282 -2.53 9.82 24.30
CA ALA A 282 -2.78 9.02 23.09
C ALA A 282 -3.39 9.88 21.97
N LEU A 283 -2.83 9.79 20.77
CA LEU A 283 -3.14 10.67 19.64
C LEU A 283 -4.46 10.31 18.96
N THR A 284 -5.37 11.27 18.84
CA THR A 284 -6.52 11.22 17.94
C THR A 284 -5.99 11.17 16.50
N SER A 285 -6.40 10.16 15.74
CA SER A 285 -5.85 9.93 14.41
C SER A 285 -6.89 9.42 13.42
N ILE A 286 -6.70 9.75 12.15
CA ILE A 286 -7.51 9.27 11.04
C ILE A 286 -7.08 7.83 10.73
N ASN A 287 -8.02 6.90 10.80
CA ASN A 287 -7.82 5.52 10.37
C ASN A 287 -8.17 5.38 8.89
N ASN A 288 -7.16 5.27 8.06
CA ASN A 288 -7.25 5.02 6.62
C ASN A 288 -7.57 3.56 6.28
N LYS A 289 -7.84 2.72 7.29
CA LYS A 289 -8.23 1.31 7.14
C LYS A 289 -7.24 0.51 6.30
N GLY A 290 -5.94 0.65 6.59
CA GLY A 290 -4.86 0.07 5.82
C GLY A 290 -4.96 -1.45 5.63
N ASN A 291 -5.53 -2.19 6.60
CA ASN A 291 -5.81 -3.62 6.49
C ASN A 291 -6.88 -3.92 5.42
N ILE A 292 -7.93 -3.09 5.32
CA ILE A 292 -8.96 -3.23 4.29
C ILE A 292 -8.36 -2.86 2.92
N LEU A 293 -7.58 -1.78 2.85
CA LEU A 293 -6.86 -1.37 1.64
C LEU A 293 -6.00 -2.53 1.11
N ALA A 294 -5.14 -3.10 1.95
CA ALA A 294 -4.28 -4.23 1.58
C ALA A 294 -5.08 -5.44 1.11
N GLY A 295 -6.14 -5.79 1.85
CA GLY A 295 -7.02 -6.91 1.52
C GLY A 295 -7.71 -6.76 0.17
N LEU A 296 -8.36 -5.62 -0.07
CA LEU A 296 -9.05 -5.33 -1.34
C LEU A 296 -8.08 -5.23 -2.52
N THR A 297 -6.88 -4.67 -2.30
CA THR A 297 -5.83 -4.60 -3.33
C THR A 297 -5.39 -6.00 -3.77
N SER A 298 -5.20 -6.91 -2.81
CA SER A 298 -4.83 -8.31 -3.10
C SER A 298 -5.94 -9.05 -3.84
N ASP A 299 -7.21 -8.93 -3.38
CA ASP A 299 -8.37 -9.55 -4.04
C ASP A 299 -8.52 -9.05 -5.47
N LEU A 300 -8.44 -7.74 -5.66
CA LEU A 300 -8.56 -7.13 -6.98
C LEU A 300 -7.46 -7.65 -7.92
N LEU A 301 -6.20 -7.72 -7.47
CA LEU A 301 -5.12 -8.23 -8.31
C LEU A 301 -5.36 -9.69 -8.72
N VAL A 302 -5.77 -10.55 -7.78
CA VAL A 302 -6.06 -11.96 -8.08
C VAL A 302 -7.22 -12.09 -9.04
N ASP A 303 -8.30 -11.32 -8.88
CA ASP A 303 -9.43 -11.29 -9.80
C ASP A 303 -9.03 -10.90 -11.22
N LEU A 304 -8.10 -9.94 -11.37
CA LEU A 304 -7.55 -9.54 -12.67
C LEU A 304 -6.67 -10.63 -13.30
N ILE A 305 -5.76 -11.22 -12.52
CA ILE A 305 -4.90 -12.32 -12.98
C ILE A 305 -5.75 -13.52 -13.47
N GLU A 306 -6.80 -13.87 -12.73
CA GLU A 306 -7.68 -14.98 -13.03
C GLU A 306 -8.82 -14.60 -14.02
N LYS A 307 -8.81 -13.36 -14.53
CA LYS A 307 -9.78 -12.83 -15.50
C LYS A 307 -11.23 -12.90 -15.02
N ARG A 308 -11.44 -12.79 -13.71
CA ARG A 308 -12.78 -12.67 -13.08
C ARG A 308 -13.32 -11.25 -13.12
N ARG A 309 -12.44 -10.27 -13.37
CA ARG A 309 -12.76 -8.86 -13.46
C ARG A 309 -11.91 -8.19 -14.54
N GLU A 310 -12.44 -7.18 -15.21
CA GLU A 310 -11.74 -6.47 -16.28
C GLU A 310 -11.17 -5.14 -15.78
N THR A 311 -11.93 -4.39 -14.99
CA THR A 311 -11.52 -3.10 -14.43
C THR A 311 -12.11 -2.89 -13.05
N ALA A 312 -11.43 -2.15 -12.18
CA ALA A 312 -12.00 -1.63 -10.95
C ALA A 312 -11.25 -0.41 -10.44
N GLU A 313 -12.02 0.53 -9.91
CA GLU A 313 -11.60 1.55 -8.97
C GLU A 313 -12.47 1.44 -7.71
N LEU A 314 -11.84 1.28 -6.55
CA LEU A 314 -12.51 1.14 -5.27
C LEU A 314 -12.08 2.29 -4.36
N VAL A 315 -13.03 2.86 -3.60
CA VAL A 315 -12.75 3.94 -2.66
C VAL A 315 -13.15 3.51 -1.26
N ILE A 316 -12.23 3.61 -0.31
CA ILE A 316 -12.42 3.32 1.11
C ILE A 316 -12.67 4.64 1.84
N LEU A 317 -13.73 4.69 2.64
CA LEU A 317 -14.01 5.82 3.51
C LEU A 317 -13.23 5.67 4.83
N PRO A 318 -12.40 6.66 5.21
CA PRO A 318 -11.70 6.67 6.47
C PRO A 318 -12.64 6.98 7.64
N GLU A 319 -12.12 6.81 8.86
CA GLU A 319 -12.81 7.17 10.09
C GLU A 319 -11.86 7.90 11.04
N LEU A 320 -12.39 8.75 11.92
CA LEU A 320 -11.63 9.38 12.98
C LEU A 320 -11.67 8.52 14.24
N VAL A 321 -10.50 8.19 14.76
CA VAL A 321 -10.33 7.47 16.05
C VAL A 321 -9.98 8.49 17.10
N VAL A 322 -10.97 8.92 17.87
CA VAL A 322 -10.82 9.93 18.93
C VAL A 322 -10.11 9.33 20.13
N ARG A 323 -9.12 10.08 20.67
CA ARG A 323 -8.34 9.72 21.85
C ARG A 323 -8.13 10.96 22.76
N GLU A 324 -6.96 11.05 23.39
CA GLU A 324 -6.70 11.99 24.48
C GLU A 324 -6.19 13.38 24.02
N THR A 325 -5.85 13.54 22.73
CA THR A 325 -5.27 14.80 22.21
C THR A 325 -6.31 15.80 21.69
N THR A 326 -7.61 15.48 21.80
CA THR A 326 -8.71 16.35 21.35
C THR A 326 -9.90 16.31 22.32
#